data_356aeab772c0ab2f8ffb97dd08987f44
#
_entry.id   356aeab772c0ab2f8ffb97dd08987f44
#
_cell.length_a   1.000
_cell.length_b   1.000
_cell.length_c   1.000
_cell.angle_alpha   90.00
_cell.angle_beta   90.00
_cell.angle_gamma   90.00
#
_symmetry.space_group_name_H-M   'P 1'
#
loop_
_entity.id
_entity.type
_entity.pdbx_description
1 polymer ?
#
loop_
_entity_poly.entity_id
_entity_poly.type
_entity_poly.pdbx_seq_one_letter_code
_entity_poly.pdbx_strand_id
1 'polypeptide(L)'
;MYYRALDLLKGMISRPSFSRDEKEVADYLEQSWKEDGHFVYRSGNNIWLTAGMIDPKKPTLLLNSHIDTVKPASGWTKDPFTPEETEDDRLYGLGSNDAGASVVSL
;
A
#
# COMPACT_ATOMS: atom_id res chain seq x y z
N MET A 1 6.15 -14.58 -1.92
CA MET A 1 6.44 -13.13 -1.72
C MET A 1 5.82 -12.28 -2.82
N TYR A 2 6.14 -12.47 -4.10
CA TYR A 2 5.58 -11.71 -5.22
C TYR A 2 4.03 -11.69 -5.24
N TYR A 3 3.38 -12.84 -5.19
CA TYR A 3 1.90 -12.93 -5.20
C TYR A 3 1.26 -12.24 -3.99
N ARG A 4 1.91 -12.28 -2.81
CA ARG A 4 1.40 -11.57 -1.63
C ARG A 4 1.47 -10.05 -1.81
N ALA A 5 2.56 -9.53 -2.36
CA ALA A 5 2.70 -8.10 -2.68
C ALA A 5 1.64 -7.66 -3.71
N LEU A 6 1.41 -8.50 -4.73
CA LEU A 6 0.41 -8.24 -5.75
C LEU A 6 -1.02 -8.22 -5.18
N ASP A 7 -1.36 -9.16 -4.28
CA ASP A 7 -2.65 -9.19 -3.60
C ASP A 7 -2.85 -7.95 -2.70
N LEU A 8 -1.80 -7.54 -1.97
CA LEU A 8 -1.84 -6.31 -1.19
C LEU A 8 -2.09 -5.08 -2.08
N LEU A 9 -1.40 -4.99 -3.20
CA LEU A 9 -1.56 -3.89 -4.15
C LEU A 9 -2.96 -3.84 -4.73
N LYS A 10 -3.52 -4.97 -5.13
CA LYS A 10 -4.92 -5.05 -5.61
C LYS A 10 -5.90 -4.62 -4.52
N GLY A 11 -5.68 -5.05 -3.29
CA GLY A 11 -6.48 -4.64 -2.16
C GLY A 11 -6.41 -3.14 -1.87
N MET A 12 -5.25 -2.52 -2.05
CA MET A 12 -5.09 -1.05 -1.95
C MET A 12 -5.86 -0.34 -3.07
N ILE A 13 -5.71 -0.76 -4.32
CA ILE A 13 -6.40 -0.17 -5.48
C ILE A 13 -7.93 -0.21 -5.31
N SER A 14 -8.46 -1.31 -4.77
CA SER A 14 -9.90 -1.49 -4.56
C SER A 14 -10.50 -0.58 -3.48
N ARG A 15 -9.68 0.17 -2.76
CA ARG A 15 -10.10 1.06 -1.68
C ARG A 15 -9.69 2.49 -2.02
N PRO A 16 -10.63 3.38 -2.37
CA PRO A 16 -10.31 4.79 -2.57
C PRO A 16 -9.55 5.36 -1.37
N SER A 17 -8.45 6.05 -1.62
CA SER A 17 -7.54 6.57 -0.59
C SER A 17 -7.08 7.98 -0.96
N PHE A 18 -8.03 8.90 -1.12
CA PHE A 18 -7.69 10.28 -1.43
C PHE A 18 -6.96 10.95 -0.26
N SER A 19 -6.10 11.93 -0.57
CA SER A 19 -5.39 12.68 0.45
C SER A 19 -6.34 13.21 1.53
N ARG A 20 -6.03 12.93 2.79
CA ARG A 20 -6.82 13.17 4.00
C ARG A 20 -8.01 12.24 4.23
N ASP A 21 -8.16 11.20 3.41
CA ASP A 21 -9.20 10.18 3.54
C ASP A 21 -8.64 8.77 3.31
N GLU A 22 -7.49 8.49 3.95
CA GLU A 22 -6.71 7.25 3.75
C GLU A 22 -7.07 6.14 4.74
N LYS A 23 -8.09 6.36 5.59
CA LYS A 23 -8.39 5.46 6.71
C LYS A 23 -8.62 4.02 6.26
N GLU A 24 -9.38 3.82 5.20
CA GLU A 24 -9.78 2.48 4.73
C GLU A 24 -8.56 1.67 4.23
N VAL A 25 -7.66 2.30 3.48
CA VAL A 25 -6.40 1.66 3.05
C VAL A 25 -5.47 1.42 4.23
N ALA A 26 -5.38 2.37 5.17
CA ALA A 26 -4.59 2.18 6.38
C ALA A 26 -5.11 1.01 7.22
N ASP A 27 -6.42 0.89 7.41
CA ASP A 27 -7.07 -0.22 8.12
C ASP A 27 -6.77 -1.56 7.41
N TYR A 28 -6.88 -1.60 6.09
CA TYR A 28 -6.60 -2.79 5.28
C TYR A 28 -5.15 -3.26 5.42
N LEU A 29 -4.20 -2.35 5.30
CA LEU A 29 -2.77 -2.69 5.42
C LEU A 29 -2.42 -3.12 6.85
N GLU A 30 -2.94 -2.42 7.85
CA GLU A 30 -2.74 -2.78 9.26
C GLU A 30 -3.23 -4.21 9.53
N GLN A 31 -4.45 -4.53 9.07
CA GLN A 31 -5.02 -5.87 9.23
C GLN A 31 -4.20 -6.92 8.51
N SER A 32 -3.84 -6.68 7.26
CA SER A 32 -3.05 -7.60 6.44
C SER A 32 -1.68 -7.90 7.05
N TRP A 33 -0.98 -6.89 7.56
CA TRP A 33 0.32 -7.09 8.20
C TRP A 33 0.23 -7.80 9.55
N LYS A 34 -0.86 -7.58 10.31
CA LYS A 34 -1.14 -8.37 11.53
C LYS A 34 -1.42 -9.83 11.23
N GLU A 35 -2.16 -10.12 10.16
CA GLU A 35 -2.42 -11.48 9.68
C GLU A 35 -1.14 -12.19 9.24
N ASP A 36 -0.19 -11.44 8.67
CA ASP A 36 1.15 -11.94 8.32
C ASP A 36 2.08 -12.10 9.55
N GLY A 37 1.57 -11.82 10.76
CA GLY A 37 2.28 -12.02 12.02
C GLY A 37 3.16 -10.85 12.46
N HIS A 38 3.02 -9.68 11.83
CA HIS A 38 3.78 -8.49 12.20
C HIS A 38 3.11 -7.72 13.34
N PHE A 39 3.94 -7.13 14.20
CA PHE A 39 3.48 -6.11 15.14
C PHE A 39 3.42 -4.76 14.43
N VAL A 40 2.22 -4.20 14.31
CA VAL A 40 1.99 -2.97 13.55
C VAL A 40 1.71 -1.82 14.50
N TYR A 41 2.41 -0.72 14.29
CA TYR A 41 2.18 0.55 14.96
C TYR A 41 1.31 1.44 14.10
N ARG A 42 0.50 2.29 14.75
CA ARG A 42 -0.37 3.23 14.05
C ARG A 42 -0.51 4.55 14.78
N SER A 43 -0.52 5.66 14.01
CA SER A 43 -0.88 6.99 14.49
C SER A 43 -1.68 7.70 13.39
N GLY A 44 -3.00 7.89 13.61
CA GLY A 44 -3.91 8.36 12.57
C GLY A 44 -3.95 7.38 11.40
N ASN A 45 -3.59 7.85 10.20
CA ASN A 45 -3.45 7.00 9.00
C ASN A 45 -1.99 6.63 8.69
N ASN A 46 -1.05 7.03 9.52
CA ASN A 46 0.32 6.54 9.43
C ASN A 46 0.44 5.18 10.09
N ILE A 47 1.00 4.23 9.37
CA ILE A 47 1.25 2.87 9.83
C ILE A 47 2.71 2.50 9.59
N TRP A 48 3.29 1.75 10.51
CA TRP A 48 4.66 1.26 10.34
C TRP A 48 4.90 -0.03 11.11
N LEU A 49 5.95 -0.71 10.76
CA LEU A 49 6.45 -1.88 11.47
C LEU A 49 7.99 -1.85 11.53
N THR A 50 8.55 -2.67 12.37
CA THR A 50 10.01 -2.82 12.47
C THR A 50 10.41 -4.25 12.10
N ALA A 51 11.46 -4.39 11.31
CA ALA A 51 12.10 -5.67 11.06
C ALA A 51 13.21 -5.90 12.08
N GLY A 52 12.93 -6.77 13.05
CA GLY A 52 13.83 -7.04 14.18
C GLY A 52 13.74 -6.00 15.30
N MET A 53 14.65 -6.11 16.26
CA MET A 53 14.74 -5.15 17.37
C MET A 53 15.62 -3.97 17.01
N ILE A 54 15.14 -2.78 17.34
CA ILE A 54 15.95 -1.56 17.20
C ILE A 54 17.05 -1.57 18.27
N ASP A 55 18.29 -1.51 17.82
CA ASP A 55 19.47 -1.40 18.67
C ASP A 55 20.00 0.05 18.60
N PRO A 56 19.96 0.82 19.70
CA PRO A 56 20.41 2.23 19.67
C PRO A 56 21.91 2.39 19.38
N LYS A 57 22.67 1.30 19.40
CA LYS A 57 24.11 1.31 19.05
C LYS A 57 24.38 1.04 17.57
N LYS A 58 23.33 0.77 16.79
CA LYS A 58 23.42 0.47 15.36
C LYS A 58 22.59 1.47 14.55
N PRO A 59 22.99 1.76 13.31
CA PRO A 59 22.16 2.58 12.43
C PRO A 59 20.83 1.87 12.12
N THR A 60 19.76 2.66 12.02
CA THR A 60 18.45 2.19 11.58
C THR A 60 18.15 2.75 10.19
N LEU A 61 17.73 1.89 9.27
CA LEU A 61 17.25 2.29 7.95
C LEU A 61 15.74 2.48 8.00
N LEU A 62 15.27 3.66 7.63
CA LEU A 62 13.85 3.92 7.41
C LEU A 62 13.52 3.77 5.92
N LEU A 63 12.63 2.83 5.60
CA LEU A 63 11.97 2.73 4.30
C LEU A 63 10.60 3.38 4.41
N ASN A 64 10.27 4.29 3.50
CA ASN A 64 9.06 5.09 3.61
C ASN A 64 8.39 5.30 2.25
N SER A 65 7.07 5.23 2.21
CA SER A 65 6.25 5.54 1.06
C SER A 65 4.91 6.13 1.52
N HIS A 66 4.02 6.49 0.60
CA HIS A 66 2.69 7.02 0.92
C HIS A 66 1.58 6.11 0.42
N ILE A 67 0.39 6.21 1.03
CA ILE A 67 -0.79 5.40 0.71
C ILE A 67 -1.93 6.21 0.12
N ASP A 68 -1.82 7.54 0.11
CA ASP A 68 -2.81 8.40 -0.52
C ASP A 68 -2.65 8.48 -2.03
N THR A 69 -3.74 8.77 -2.70
CA THR A 69 -3.81 9.02 -4.14
C THR A 69 -4.49 10.34 -4.41
N VAL A 70 -4.28 10.86 -5.62
CA VAL A 70 -5.13 11.92 -6.18
C VAL A 70 -6.51 11.35 -6.57
N LYS A 71 -7.48 12.22 -6.83
CA LYS A 71 -8.73 11.80 -7.47
C LYS A 71 -8.48 11.40 -8.92
N PRO A 72 -9.24 10.42 -9.46
CA PRO A 72 -9.08 10.05 -10.86
C PRO A 72 -9.32 11.25 -11.78
N ALA A 73 -8.42 11.45 -12.73
CA ALA A 73 -8.63 12.43 -13.79
C ALA A 73 -9.74 11.97 -14.75
N SER A 74 -10.29 12.90 -15.52
CA SER A 74 -11.17 12.55 -16.65
C SER A 74 -10.38 11.79 -17.71
N GLY A 75 -11.02 10.83 -18.37
CA GLY A 75 -10.40 10.07 -19.47
C GLY A 75 -9.87 8.68 -19.09
N TRP A 76 -10.10 8.22 -17.88
CA TRP A 76 -9.87 6.80 -17.55
C TRP A 76 -10.74 5.91 -18.44
N THR A 77 -10.12 4.94 -19.12
CA THR A 77 -10.82 3.96 -19.97
C THR A 77 -11.19 2.69 -19.22
N LYS A 78 -10.63 2.49 -18.03
CA LYS A 78 -10.88 1.40 -17.10
C LYS A 78 -11.37 1.97 -15.78
N ASP A 79 -12.03 1.17 -14.95
CA ASP A 79 -12.40 1.59 -13.60
C ASP A 79 -11.12 1.79 -12.76
N PRO A 80 -10.87 3.00 -12.24
CA PRO A 80 -9.66 3.28 -11.45
C PRO A 80 -9.55 2.48 -10.15
N PHE A 81 -10.66 1.96 -9.62
CA PHE A 81 -10.72 1.22 -8.36
C PHE A 81 -10.92 -0.29 -8.52
N THR A 82 -10.95 -0.78 -9.76
CA THR A 82 -10.99 -2.22 -10.05
C THR A 82 -9.63 -2.65 -10.58
N PRO A 83 -8.79 -3.33 -9.77
CA PRO A 83 -7.48 -3.78 -10.21
C PRO A 83 -7.61 -4.79 -11.36
N GLU A 84 -6.96 -4.52 -12.46
CA GLU A 84 -7.01 -5.37 -13.66
C GLU A 84 -5.61 -5.75 -14.10
N GLU A 85 -5.32 -7.06 -14.10
CA GLU A 85 -4.13 -7.62 -14.72
C GLU A 85 -4.37 -7.88 -16.19
N THR A 86 -3.38 -7.59 -17.00
CA THR A 86 -3.40 -7.84 -18.45
C THR A 86 -2.40 -8.93 -18.83
N GLU A 87 -2.57 -9.52 -20.02
CA GLU A 87 -1.71 -10.59 -20.54
C GLU A 87 -0.24 -10.16 -20.72
N ASP A 88 0.04 -8.85 -20.77
CA ASP A 88 1.39 -8.28 -20.85
C ASP A 88 1.99 -7.92 -19.48
N ASP A 89 1.53 -8.58 -18.42
CA ASP A 89 2.02 -8.44 -17.03
C ASP A 89 1.90 -7.01 -16.47
N ARG A 90 0.87 -6.25 -16.85
CA ARG A 90 0.56 -4.95 -16.27
C ARG A 90 -0.60 -5.04 -15.32
N LEU A 91 -0.54 -4.27 -14.24
CA LEU A 91 -1.64 -4.06 -13.31
C LEU A 91 -2.15 -2.62 -13.44
N TYR A 92 -3.40 -2.48 -13.88
CA TYR A 92 -4.09 -1.20 -13.96
C TYR A 92 -4.86 -0.92 -12.69
N GLY A 93 -4.89 0.35 -12.28
CA GLY A 93 -5.65 0.87 -11.16
C GLY A 93 -5.05 2.17 -10.63
N LEU A 94 -5.87 3.02 -10.03
CA LEU A 94 -5.42 4.28 -9.46
C LEU A 94 -4.46 4.00 -8.30
N GLY A 95 -3.29 4.64 -8.31
CA GLY A 95 -2.26 4.47 -7.30
C GLY A 95 -1.45 3.16 -7.43
N SER A 96 -1.63 2.37 -8.50
CA SER A 96 -0.83 1.15 -8.70
C SER A 96 0.67 1.43 -8.75
N ASN A 97 1.08 2.52 -9.39
CA ASN A 97 2.48 2.94 -9.51
C ASN A 97 2.87 4.01 -8.49
N ASP A 98 2.01 5.00 -8.26
CA ASP A 98 2.25 6.12 -7.35
C ASP A 98 1.23 6.09 -6.18
N ALA A 99 1.57 5.50 -5.00
CA ALA A 99 2.83 4.82 -4.75
C ALA A 99 2.62 3.37 -4.25
N GLY A 100 1.50 2.73 -4.64
CA GLY A 100 1.13 1.40 -4.14
C GLY A 100 2.20 0.35 -4.40
N ALA A 101 2.80 0.32 -5.60
CA ALA A 101 3.90 -0.60 -5.91
C ALA A 101 5.09 -0.41 -4.96
N SER A 102 5.43 0.84 -4.62
CA SER A 102 6.48 1.13 -3.64
C SER A 102 6.11 0.61 -2.25
N VAL A 103 4.88 0.85 -1.79
CA VAL A 103 4.41 0.40 -0.46
C VAL A 103 4.53 -1.11 -0.31
N VAL A 104 4.11 -1.88 -1.32
CA VAL A 104 4.13 -3.36 -1.23
C VAL A 104 5.50 -3.98 -1.49
N SER A 105 6.46 -3.17 -1.96
CA SER A 105 7.84 -3.60 -2.24
C SER A 105 8.79 -3.34 -1.07
N LEU A 106 8.45 -2.45 -0.15
CA LEU A 106 9.23 -2.11 1.05
C LEU A 106 9.15 -3.22 2.09
#